data_224279e7691d35671c3a565fbd04f36d
#
_entry.id   224279e7691d35671c3a565fbd04f36d
#
_cell.length_a   1.000
_cell.length_b   1.000
_cell.length_c   1.000
_cell.angle_alpha   90.00
_cell.angle_beta   90.00
_cell.angle_gamma   90.00
#
_symmetry.space_group_name_H-M   'P 1'
#
loop_
_entity.id
_entity.type
_entity.pdbx_description
1 polymer ?
#
loop_
_entity_poly.entity_id
_entity_poly.type
_entity_poly.pdbx_seq_one_letter_code
_entity_poly.pdbx_strand_id
1 'polypeptide(L)'
;MATEKTNASPVENEALGIKTIDVTVNVPVRGVDGKVENKDVTLKDIPVDLLDASFEVSEYFDEGKNVKAFLALIGDRNRAVLKANGVTIRSLNKFVEAWKEESGLGED
;
A
#
# COMPACT_ATOMS: atom_id res chain seq x y z
N MET A 1 -19.59 -5.24 -17.48
CA MET A 1 -19.09 -5.08 -17.08
C MET A 1 -18.19 -4.82 -17.01
N ALA A 2 -18.15 -4.36 -17.00
CA ALA A 2 -17.31 -4.05 -16.97
C ALA A 2 -16.48 -4.36 -16.69
N THR A 3 -16.16 -4.43 -16.58
CA THR A 3 -15.48 -4.61 -16.26
C THR A 3 -14.68 -5.02 -16.47
N GLU A 4 -14.45 -4.95 -16.89
CA GLU A 4 -13.63 -5.30 -16.87
C GLU A 4 -12.76 -5.06 -16.74
N LYS A 5 -12.63 -4.63 -16.86
CA LYS A 5 -11.77 -4.30 -16.58
C LYS A 5 -10.97 -4.61 -15.83
N THR A 6 -10.70 -4.79 -16.15
CA THR A 6 -9.80 -4.82 -15.57
C THR A 6 -9.70 -5.23 -14.28
N ASN A 7 -9.72 -5.01 -13.53
CA ASN A 7 -9.64 -5.63 -12.32
C ASN A 7 -10.95 -5.48 -11.62
N ALA A 8 -11.39 -6.50 -10.93
CA ALA A 8 -12.71 -6.52 -10.33
C ALA A 8 -12.73 -5.72 -9.04
N SER A 9 -11.59 -5.60 -8.37
CA SER A 9 -11.51 -4.91 -7.11
C SER A 9 -11.99 -3.48 -7.15
N PRO A 10 -11.52 -2.66 -8.09
CA PRO A 10 -12.02 -1.29 -8.18
C PRO A 10 -13.52 -1.22 -8.42
N VAL A 11 -14.06 -2.18 -9.16
CA VAL A 11 -15.50 -2.20 -9.40
C VAL A 11 -16.26 -2.44 -8.10
N GLU A 12 -15.81 -3.40 -7.32
CA GLU A 12 -16.42 -3.65 -6.02
C GLU A 12 -16.32 -2.45 -5.10
N ASN A 13 -15.16 -1.85 -5.09
CA ASN A 13 -14.90 -0.71 -4.21
C ASN A 13 -15.74 0.49 -4.62
N GLU A 14 -15.94 0.66 -5.90
CA GLU A 14 -16.79 1.73 -6.39
C GLU A 14 -18.22 1.55 -5.92
N ALA A 15 -18.70 0.31 -5.94
CA ALA A 15 -20.05 0.02 -5.48
C ALA A 15 -20.22 0.36 -4.01
N LEU A 16 -19.15 0.23 -3.23
CA LEU A 16 -19.16 0.57 -1.81
C LEU A 16 -18.77 2.02 -1.55
N GLY A 17 -18.42 2.76 -2.59
CA GLY A 17 -18.01 4.14 -2.44
C GLY A 17 -16.55 4.31 -2.02
N ILE A 18 -15.76 3.24 -2.11
CA ILE A 18 -14.36 3.27 -1.72
C ILE A 18 -13.47 3.21 -2.94
N LYS A 19 -12.54 4.15 -3.04
CA LYS A 19 -11.55 4.16 -4.11
C LYS A 19 -10.25 3.57 -3.60
N THR A 20 -9.64 2.72 -4.41
CA THR A 20 -8.35 2.13 -4.06
C THR A 20 -7.38 2.28 -5.21
N ILE A 21 -6.10 2.15 -4.89
CA ILE A 21 -5.03 2.18 -5.88
C ILE A 21 -4.06 1.04 -5.61
N ASP A 22 -3.32 0.68 -6.66
CA ASP A 22 -2.19 -0.23 -6.52
C ASP A 22 -0.93 0.63 -6.51
N VAL A 23 0.03 0.26 -5.67
CA VAL A 23 1.29 0.99 -5.56
C VAL A 23 2.43 0.04 -5.88
N THR A 24 3.23 0.38 -6.90
CA THR A 24 4.39 -0.43 -7.31
C THR A 24 5.65 0.38 -7.09
N VAL A 25 6.62 -0.20 -6.40
CA VAL A 25 7.89 0.47 -6.12
C VAL A 25 9.02 -0.52 -6.35
N ASN A 26 10.10 -0.04 -6.97
CA ASN A 26 11.31 -0.86 -7.16
C ASN A 26 12.16 -0.74 -5.91
N VAL A 27 12.33 -1.85 -5.23
CA VAL A 27 13.05 -1.88 -3.94
C VAL A 27 13.95 -3.10 -3.86
N PRO A 28 14.98 -3.05 -3.02
CA PRO A 28 15.78 -4.24 -2.74
C PRO A 28 14.93 -5.28 -2.04
N VAL A 29 14.99 -6.50 -2.54
CA VAL A 29 14.29 -7.63 -1.93
C VAL A 29 15.33 -8.71 -1.61
N ARG A 30 15.04 -9.48 -0.59
CA ARG A 30 15.93 -10.56 -0.19
C ARG A 30 15.32 -11.90 -0.60
N GLY A 31 16.05 -12.64 -1.42
CA GLY A 31 15.61 -13.96 -1.85
C GLY A 31 15.87 -15.01 -0.79
N VAL A 32 15.38 -16.23 -1.05
CA VAL A 32 15.55 -17.35 -0.13
C VAL A 32 17.02 -17.74 0.03
N ASP A 33 17.84 -17.41 -0.97
CA ASP A 33 19.28 -17.71 -0.94
C ASP A 33 20.07 -16.60 -0.23
N GLY A 34 19.38 -15.60 0.33
CA GLY A 34 20.01 -14.51 1.03
C GLY A 34 20.53 -13.40 0.13
N LYS A 35 20.40 -13.56 -1.17
CA LYS A 35 20.85 -12.53 -2.10
C LYS A 35 19.84 -11.40 -2.15
N VAL A 36 20.36 -10.19 -2.35
CA VAL A 36 19.54 -8.99 -2.45
C VAL A 36 19.58 -8.48 -3.88
N GLU A 37 18.41 -8.21 -4.45
CA GLU A 37 18.33 -7.63 -5.78
C GLU A 37 17.15 -6.69 -5.84
N ASN A 38 17.21 -5.73 -6.74
CA ASN A 38 16.11 -4.78 -6.91
C ASN A 38 15.00 -5.42 -7.72
N LYS A 39 13.78 -5.19 -7.28
CA LYS A 39 12.62 -5.81 -7.90
C LYS A 39 11.41 -4.92 -7.69
N ASP A 40 10.49 -4.93 -8.66
CA ASP A 40 9.23 -4.23 -8.50
C ASP A 40 8.33 -5.03 -7.57
N VAL A 41 7.84 -4.36 -6.54
CA VAL A 41 6.92 -4.96 -5.59
C VAL A 41 5.63 -4.16 -5.63
N THR A 42 4.50 -4.83 -5.78
CA THR A 42 3.20 -4.17 -5.89
C THR A 42 2.35 -4.49 -4.67
N LEU A 43 1.79 -3.44 -4.09
CA LEU A 43 0.77 -3.56 -3.05
C LEU A 43 -0.56 -3.17 -3.71
N LYS A 44 -1.61 -3.93 -3.44
CA LYS A 44 -2.88 -3.79 -4.16
C LYS A 44 -4.01 -3.33 -3.26
N ASP A 45 -4.95 -2.63 -3.88
CA ASP A 45 -6.22 -2.25 -3.25
C ASP A 45 -6.04 -1.43 -1.98
N ILE A 46 -5.18 -0.43 -2.05
CA ILE A 46 -4.95 0.47 -0.91
C ILE A 46 -5.91 1.65 -1.01
N PRO A 47 -6.67 1.95 0.05
CA PRO A 47 -7.58 3.10 0.00
C PRO A 47 -6.81 4.40 -0.27
N VAL A 48 -7.35 5.25 -1.13
CA VAL A 48 -6.73 6.54 -1.43
C VAL A 48 -7.13 7.61 -0.42
N ASP A 49 -8.25 7.41 0.26
CA ASP A 49 -8.78 8.39 1.20
C ASP A 49 -8.74 7.79 2.60
N LEU A 50 -8.12 8.51 3.53
CA LEU A 50 -8.05 8.05 4.91
C LEU A 50 -9.43 7.90 5.55
N LEU A 51 -10.43 8.59 5.02
CA LEU A 51 -11.79 8.45 5.53
C LEU A 51 -12.36 7.06 5.28
N ASP A 52 -11.81 6.35 4.30
CA ASP A 52 -12.24 5.00 3.98
C ASP A 52 -11.42 3.93 4.70
N ALA A 53 -10.40 4.35 5.43
CA ALA A 53 -9.56 3.44 6.19
C ALA A 53 -10.14 3.24 7.58
N SER A 54 -9.64 2.22 8.29
CA SER A 54 -10.07 2.05 9.68
C SER A 54 -9.59 3.24 10.51
N PHE A 55 -10.32 3.55 11.58
CA PHE A 55 -9.96 4.72 12.39
C PHE A 55 -8.59 4.56 13.04
N GLU A 56 -8.11 3.33 13.21
CA GLU A 56 -6.78 3.10 13.76
C GLU A 56 -5.69 3.75 12.91
N VAL A 57 -5.88 3.74 11.60
CA VAL A 57 -4.91 4.35 10.67
C VAL A 57 -4.77 5.83 11.00
N SER A 58 -5.89 6.53 11.17
CA SER A 58 -5.87 7.94 11.52
C SER A 58 -5.18 8.18 12.85
N GLU A 59 -5.46 7.33 13.84
CA GLU A 59 -4.83 7.46 15.14
C GLU A 59 -3.32 7.36 15.04
N TYR A 60 -2.84 6.38 14.28
CA TYR A 60 -1.40 6.20 14.14
C TYR A 60 -0.75 7.39 13.43
N PHE A 61 -1.40 7.92 12.39
CA PHE A 61 -0.87 9.11 11.72
C PHE A 61 -0.83 10.31 12.65
N ASP A 62 -1.88 10.49 13.44
CA ASP A 62 -1.94 11.59 14.42
C ASP A 62 -0.82 11.50 15.44
N GLU A 63 -0.43 10.28 15.79
CA GLU A 63 0.65 10.03 16.75
C GLU A 63 2.04 10.07 16.12
N GLY A 64 2.11 10.32 14.82
CA GLY A 64 3.37 10.35 14.11
C GLY A 64 3.94 8.98 13.80
N LYS A 65 3.14 7.93 13.96
CA LYS A 65 3.58 6.56 13.70
C LYS A 65 3.26 6.16 12.26
N ASN A 66 3.95 6.80 11.33
CA ASN A 66 3.64 6.67 9.90
C ASN A 66 3.77 5.25 9.37
N VAL A 67 4.82 4.54 9.78
CA VAL A 67 5.03 3.16 9.32
C VAL A 67 3.90 2.26 9.80
N LYS A 68 3.56 2.39 11.08
CA LYS A 68 2.50 1.57 11.66
C LYS A 68 1.16 1.88 11.03
N ALA A 69 0.91 3.16 10.76
CA ALA A 69 -0.31 3.60 10.09
C ALA A 69 -0.42 2.99 8.70
N PHE A 70 0.68 3.03 7.95
CA PHE A 70 0.70 2.49 6.60
C PHE A 70 0.48 0.97 6.60
N LEU A 71 1.11 0.26 7.54
CA LEU A 71 0.92 -1.19 7.64
C LEU A 71 -0.52 -1.55 7.94
N ALA A 72 -1.18 -0.75 8.79
CA ALA A 72 -2.60 -0.97 9.08
C ALA A 72 -3.46 -0.66 7.85
N LEU A 73 -3.07 0.36 7.10
CA LEU A 73 -3.81 0.79 5.91
C LEU A 73 -3.81 -0.28 4.82
N ILE A 74 -2.65 -0.89 4.57
CA ILE A 74 -2.51 -1.82 3.45
C ILE A 74 -3.09 -3.20 3.74
N GLY A 75 -3.24 -3.57 5.00
CA GLY A 75 -3.87 -4.82 5.39
C GLY A 75 -2.95 -6.03 5.34
N ASP A 76 -3.45 -7.16 5.80
CA ASP A 76 -2.64 -8.36 6.00
C ASP A 76 -2.09 -8.95 4.71
N ARG A 77 -2.88 -8.91 3.63
CA ARG A 77 -2.45 -9.47 2.36
C ARG A 77 -1.20 -8.77 1.83
N ASN A 78 -1.23 -7.44 1.85
CA ASN A 78 -0.08 -6.66 1.40
C ASN A 78 1.10 -6.79 2.34
N ARG A 79 0.84 -6.89 3.64
CA ARG A 79 1.90 -7.10 4.60
C ARG A 79 2.62 -8.43 4.34
N ALA A 80 1.86 -9.46 3.95
CA ALA A 80 2.46 -10.74 3.60
C ALA A 80 3.36 -10.62 2.37
N VAL A 81 2.96 -9.80 1.40
CA VAL A 81 3.79 -9.54 0.22
C VAL A 81 5.12 -8.91 0.63
N LEU A 82 5.07 -7.92 1.54
CA LEU A 82 6.29 -7.27 2.01
C LEU A 82 7.21 -8.26 2.73
N LYS A 83 6.63 -9.10 3.57
CA LYS A 83 7.42 -10.11 4.30
C LYS A 83 8.04 -11.13 3.36
N ALA A 84 7.26 -11.60 2.39
CA ALA A 84 7.74 -12.62 1.45
C ALA A 84 8.92 -12.11 0.63
N ASN A 85 8.98 -10.79 0.38
CA ASN A 85 10.05 -10.19 -0.40
C ASN A 85 11.17 -9.62 0.45
N GLY A 86 11.09 -9.75 1.77
CA GLY A 86 12.14 -9.26 2.66
C GLY A 86 12.33 -7.75 2.58
N VAL A 87 11.23 -7.01 2.39
CA VAL A 87 11.30 -5.55 2.27
C VAL A 87 11.66 -4.94 3.62
N THR A 88 12.62 -4.02 3.61
CA THR A 88 13.07 -3.37 4.84
C THR A 88 12.19 -2.18 5.19
N ILE A 89 12.34 -1.68 6.42
CA ILE A 89 11.61 -0.48 6.84
C ILE A 89 12.02 0.71 5.98
N ARG A 90 13.30 0.80 5.63
CA ARG A 90 13.77 1.88 4.76
C ARG A 90 13.04 1.86 3.42
N SER A 91 12.90 0.66 2.83
CA SER A 91 12.19 0.52 1.57
C SER A 91 10.70 0.75 1.73
N LEU A 92 10.16 0.39 2.89
CA LEU A 92 8.74 0.61 3.16
C LEU A 92 8.37 2.08 3.04
N ASN A 93 9.27 2.97 3.45
CA ASN A 93 9.01 4.41 3.33
C ASN A 93 8.81 4.85 1.88
N LYS A 94 9.42 4.14 0.93
CA LYS A 94 9.21 4.45 -0.49
C LYS A 94 7.77 4.16 -0.89
N PHE A 95 7.18 3.10 -0.34
CA PHE A 95 5.78 2.79 -0.59
C PHE A 95 4.87 3.87 0.01
N VAL A 96 5.21 4.34 1.20
CA VAL A 96 4.44 5.39 1.86
C VAL A 96 4.44 6.64 0.99
N GLU A 97 5.61 7.04 0.48
CA GLU A 97 5.72 8.23 -0.35
C GLU A 97 4.96 8.05 -1.67
N ALA A 98 5.08 6.88 -2.28
CA ALA A 98 4.37 6.60 -3.53
C ALA A 98 2.85 6.67 -3.32
N TRP A 99 2.37 6.12 -2.20
CA TRP A 99 0.96 6.18 -1.88
C TRP A 99 0.49 7.61 -1.68
N LYS A 100 1.29 8.41 -0.97
CA LYS A 100 0.94 9.81 -0.75
C LYS A 100 0.82 10.58 -2.07
N GLU A 101 1.74 10.32 -3.00
CA GLU A 101 1.70 10.97 -4.29
C GLU A 101 0.45 10.58 -5.07
N GLU A 102 0.15 9.28 -5.10
CA GLU A 102 -1.00 8.78 -5.85
C GLU A 102 -2.32 9.23 -5.24
N SER A 103 -2.36 9.37 -3.92
CA SER A 103 -3.58 9.77 -3.23
C SER A 103 -3.76 11.27 -3.18
N GLY A 104 -2.73 12.03 -3.52
CA GLY A 104 -2.77 13.48 -3.45
C GLY A 104 -2.51 14.06 -2.06
N LEU A 105 -2.31 13.21 -1.06
CA LEU A 105 -2.10 13.69 0.30
C LEU A 105 -0.77 14.42 0.47
N GLY A 106 0.22 14.06 -0.35
CA GLY A 106 1.52 14.67 -0.23
C GLY A 106 1.63 16.06 -0.82
N GLU A 107 0.57 16.53 -1.44
CA GLU A 107 0.59 17.82 -2.13
C GLU A 107 0.22 19.01 -1.26
N ASP A 108 -0.27 18.73 -0.08
CA ASP A 108 -0.67 19.81 0.84
C ASP A 108 0.46 20.24 1.80
#